data_1dd3246647d1ace8c27e210d9aad44a3
#
_entry.id   1dd3246647d1ace8c27e210d9aad44a3
#
_cell.length_a   1.000
_cell.length_b   1.000
_cell.length_c   1.000
_cell.angle_alpha   90.00
_cell.angle_beta   90.00
_cell.angle_gamma   90.00
#
_symmetry.space_group_name_H-M   'P 1'
#
loop_
_entity.id
_entity.type
_entity.pdbx_description
1 polymer ?
#
loop_
_entity_poly.entity_id
_entity_poly.type
_entity_poly.pdbx_seq_one_letter_code
_entity_poly.pdbx_strand_id
1 'polypeptide(L)'
;MARTPLSRFGSAAKAAVAIAALALLAACSTAGLRGSLTDVDNSAGSEVNIDSLSAVIATNPGDASAYNVRGSAYGKAGKFKEAIADFDSAIRINPGFYQAYANRALVQRRLEHDDLAFADYNQAISINANYAVAYVGRGNMYRQRKQFDLALADFNHAIQLDANDPRAYHNRGLVYQAEGQHPQAIDDFGKAIQLAPGAPEPFNARGLSYLATNDYKAALDDFNEAVKRDKESFEAWTNEGLAWEKLGDRTKAFAAFAHAANLNPSYGPASDGMHRNAGPAPSTGGGGFKIFGGG
;
A
#
# COMPACT_ATOMS: atom_id res chain seq x y z
N MET A 1 66.21 14.02 -38.09
CA MET A 1 65.65 14.55 -36.81
C MET A 1 64.17 14.23 -36.76
N ALA A 2 63.81 13.14 -36.07
CA ALA A 2 62.47 12.64 -35.99
C ALA A 2 61.83 13.18 -34.70
N ARG A 3 60.68 13.81 -34.83
CA ARG A 3 59.78 14.18 -33.68
C ARG A 3 58.69 13.13 -33.56
N THR A 4 58.69 12.39 -32.48
CA THR A 4 57.61 11.50 -32.04
C THR A 4 56.42 12.28 -31.49
N PRO A 5 55.16 11.89 -31.77
CA PRO A 5 54.02 12.51 -31.13
C PRO A 5 53.67 11.79 -29.83
N LEU A 6 53.44 12.59 -28.78
CA LEU A 6 52.95 12.17 -27.47
C LEU A 6 51.50 11.71 -27.58
N SER A 7 51.26 10.54 -26.98
CA SER A 7 49.99 9.83 -26.92
C SER A 7 48.94 10.55 -26.09
N ARG A 8 47.75 10.76 -26.67
CA ARG A 8 46.52 11.09 -25.98
C ARG A 8 45.90 9.81 -25.39
N PHE A 9 46.22 9.49 -24.16
CA PHE A 9 45.44 8.54 -23.32
C PHE A 9 45.12 9.23 -22.00
N GLY A 10 43.87 9.63 -21.81
CA GLY A 10 43.51 10.27 -20.55
C GLY A 10 42.06 10.74 -20.38
N SER A 11 41.16 10.46 -21.32
CA SER A 11 39.77 10.98 -21.22
C SER A 11 38.65 9.90 -21.13
N ALA A 12 38.96 8.67 -21.46
CA ALA A 12 37.91 7.60 -21.44
C ALA A 12 37.66 6.97 -20.07
N ALA A 13 38.64 7.02 -19.16
CA ALA A 13 38.50 6.37 -17.84
C ALA A 13 37.66 7.17 -16.82
N LYS A 14 37.54 8.50 -17.02
CA LYS A 14 36.73 9.36 -16.10
C LYS A 14 35.24 9.36 -16.43
N ALA A 15 34.86 9.07 -17.66
CA ALA A 15 33.45 8.98 -18.06
C ALA A 15 32.78 7.67 -17.61
N ALA A 16 33.51 6.56 -17.53
CA ALA A 16 32.98 5.27 -17.12
C ALA A 16 32.63 5.19 -15.63
N VAL A 17 33.35 5.92 -14.76
CA VAL A 17 33.08 5.94 -13.31
C VAL A 17 31.83 6.77 -12.97
N ALA A 18 31.57 7.85 -13.73
CA ALA A 18 30.37 8.67 -13.51
C ALA A 18 29.08 7.99 -13.95
N ILE A 19 29.11 7.15 -14.99
CA ILE A 19 27.93 6.40 -15.45
C ILE A 19 27.60 5.24 -14.51
N ALA A 20 28.59 4.59 -13.90
CA ALA A 20 28.36 3.54 -12.91
C ALA A 20 27.76 4.08 -11.59
N ALA A 21 28.11 5.31 -11.18
CA ALA A 21 27.53 5.94 -9.98
C ALA A 21 26.05 6.37 -10.19
N LEU A 22 25.67 6.80 -11.40
CA LEU A 22 24.27 7.11 -11.73
C LEU A 22 23.39 5.85 -11.83
N ALA A 23 23.94 4.73 -12.31
CA ALA A 23 23.21 3.47 -12.38
C ALA A 23 22.94 2.87 -10.99
N LEU A 24 23.83 3.08 -10.02
CA LEU A 24 23.63 2.66 -8.62
C LEU A 24 22.57 3.50 -7.89
N LEU A 25 22.42 4.79 -8.22
CA LEU A 25 21.37 5.65 -7.65
C LEU A 25 19.98 5.33 -8.24
N ALA A 26 19.90 4.90 -9.51
CA ALA A 26 18.66 4.44 -10.11
C ALA A 26 18.20 3.07 -9.60
N ALA A 27 19.13 2.17 -9.23
CA ALA A 27 18.81 0.86 -8.67
C ALA A 27 18.28 0.93 -7.23
N CYS A 28 18.64 1.97 -6.45
CA CYS A 28 18.11 2.19 -5.09
C CYS A 28 16.66 2.74 -5.10
N SER A 29 16.19 3.35 -6.18
CA SER A 29 14.84 3.91 -6.24
C SER A 29 13.75 2.89 -6.62
N THR A 30 14.11 1.73 -7.18
CA THR A 30 13.17 0.69 -7.60
C THR A 30 13.02 -0.46 -6.60
N ALA A 31 13.90 -0.58 -5.61
CA ALA A 31 13.82 -1.62 -4.58
C ALA A 31 12.77 -1.32 -3.47
N GLY A 32 12.27 -0.07 -3.37
CA GLY A 32 11.31 0.35 -2.34
C GLY A 32 9.84 0.08 -2.64
N LEU A 33 9.48 -0.47 -3.81
CA LEU A 33 8.08 -0.67 -4.23
C LEU A 33 7.56 -2.11 -4.05
N ARG A 34 8.24 -2.94 -3.26
CA ARG A 34 7.82 -4.33 -3.00
C ARG A 34 6.98 -4.50 -1.72
N GLY A 35 6.59 -3.41 -1.08
CA GLY A 35 5.70 -3.41 0.09
C GLY A 35 4.25 -3.10 -0.29
N SER A 36 3.36 -3.27 0.68
CA SER A 36 1.94 -2.91 0.61
C SER A 36 1.70 -1.55 -0.06
N LEU A 37 0.67 -1.44 -0.90
CA LEU A 37 0.26 -0.17 -1.50
C LEU A 37 -0.20 0.86 -0.47
N THR A 38 -0.40 0.44 0.78
CA THR A 38 -0.83 1.28 1.90
C THR A 38 0.30 1.57 2.87
N ASP A 39 1.37 0.74 2.90
CA ASP A 39 2.44 0.85 3.87
C ASP A 39 3.69 1.51 3.32
N VAL A 40 4.17 2.38 4.15
CA VAL A 40 5.45 3.03 4.03
C VAL A 40 6.50 2.06 4.59
N ASP A 41 7.54 1.73 3.81
CA ASP A 41 8.66 0.89 4.23
C ASP A 41 9.21 1.32 5.61
N ASN A 42 8.97 0.51 6.64
CA ASN A 42 9.33 0.80 8.03
C ASN A 42 10.86 0.91 8.25
N SER A 43 11.69 0.35 7.37
CA SER A 43 13.15 0.42 7.51
C SER A 43 13.69 1.85 7.41
N ALA A 44 13.00 2.75 6.70
CA ALA A 44 13.39 4.13 6.57
C ALA A 44 13.06 5.00 7.80
N GLY A 45 12.25 4.49 8.74
CA GLY A 45 11.91 5.14 10.01
C GLY A 45 12.75 4.66 11.19
N SER A 46 13.85 3.91 10.97
CA SER A 46 14.72 3.46 12.04
C SER A 46 15.36 4.66 12.77
N GLU A 47 15.61 4.52 14.07
CA GLU A 47 16.26 5.57 14.88
C GLU A 47 17.63 5.95 14.32
N VAL A 48 18.40 4.98 13.86
CA VAL A 48 19.71 5.21 13.22
C VAL A 48 19.61 6.12 11.99
N ASN A 49 18.56 5.96 11.20
CA ASN A 49 18.34 6.83 10.04
C ASN A 49 17.94 8.24 10.46
N ILE A 50 17.11 8.39 11.47
CA ILE A 50 16.68 9.69 12.02
C ILE A 50 17.86 10.46 12.61
N ASP A 51 18.75 9.79 13.35
CA ASP A 51 19.94 10.40 13.93
C ASP A 51 20.92 10.86 12.85
N SER A 52 21.14 10.04 11.82
CA SER A 52 21.97 10.43 10.66
C SER A 52 21.43 11.65 9.94
N LEU A 53 20.11 11.73 9.72
CA LEU A 53 19.45 12.87 9.11
C LEU A 53 19.52 14.12 10.02
N SER A 54 19.48 13.93 11.33
CA SER A 54 19.65 15.03 12.29
C SER A 54 21.05 15.62 12.27
N ALA A 55 22.08 14.79 12.09
CA ALA A 55 23.47 15.25 11.89
C ALA A 55 23.61 16.05 10.57
N VAL A 56 22.96 15.62 9.48
CA VAL A 56 22.94 16.38 8.22
C VAL A 56 22.30 17.76 8.43
N ILE A 57 21.17 17.85 9.11
CA ILE A 57 20.49 19.11 9.39
C ILE A 57 21.36 20.01 10.28
N ALA A 58 22.06 19.44 11.26
CA ALA A 58 22.96 20.23 12.14
C ALA A 58 24.12 20.89 11.35
N THR A 59 24.60 20.24 10.28
CA THR A 59 25.65 20.81 9.41
C THR A 59 25.10 21.80 8.39
N ASN A 60 23.85 21.62 7.94
CA ASN A 60 23.20 22.52 7.00
C ASN A 60 21.73 22.79 7.39
N PRO A 61 21.46 23.69 8.35
CA PRO A 61 20.12 23.98 8.82
C PRO A 61 19.21 24.71 7.82
N GLY A 62 19.76 25.11 6.66
CA GLY A 62 19.02 25.73 5.55
C GLY A 62 18.56 24.72 4.48
N ASP A 63 18.80 23.43 4.65
CA ASP A 63 18.41 22.42 3.66
C ASP A 63 16.97 21.93 3.88
N ALA A 64 16.04 22.49 3.10
CA ALA A 64 14.63 22.07 3.12
C ALA A 64 14.45 20.57 2.80
N SER A 65 15.32 19.99 1.93
CA SER A 65 15.23 18.59 1.55
C SER A 65 15.56 17.67 2.72
N ALA A 66 16.59 17.99 3.52
CA ALA A 66 16.96 17.22 4.70
C ALA A 66 15.83 17.16 5.73
N TYR A 67 15.15 18.29 5.99
CA TYR A 67 13.96 18.30 6.84
C TYR A 67 12.82 17.45 6.25
N ASN A 68 12.53 17.57 4.96
CA ASN A 68 11.48 16.76 4.32
C ASN A 68 11.77 15.25 4.42
N VAL A 69 13.03 14.85 4.24
CA VAL A 69 13.43 13.43 4.36
C VAL A 69 13.31 12.95 5.79
N ARG A 70 13.78 13.75 6.80
CA ARG A 70 13.65 13.39 8.21
C ARG A 70 12.17 13.38 8.65
N GLY A 71 11.37 14.34 8.21
CA GLY A 71 9.94 14.35 8.44
C GLY A 71 9.25 13.10 7.91
N SER A 72 9.66 12.63 6.73
CA SER A 72 9.16 11.36 6.17
C SER A 72 9.60 10.15 7.02
N ALA A 73 10.84 10.13 7.52
CA ALA A 73 11.31 9.09 8.44
C ALA A 73 10.53 9.09 9.77
N TYR A 74 10.28 10.28 10.36
CA TYR A 74 9.42 10.41 11.53
C TYR A 74 8.00 9.92 11.27
N GLY A 75 7.41 10.28 10.13
CA GLY A 75 6.07 9.81 9.74
C GLY A 75 5.98 8.29 9.65
N LYS A 76 7.01 7.64 9.11
CA LYS A 76 7.17 6.19 9.05
C LYS A 76 7.30 5.55 10.44
N ALA A 77 8.02 6.20 11.34
CA ALA A 77 8.20 5.76 12.72
C ALA A 77 6.97 6.04 13.62
N GLY A 78 5.88 6.60 13.08
CA GLY A 78 4.70 6.99 13.86
C GLY A 78 4.89 8.25 14.73
N LYS A 79 6.04 8.93 14.62
CA LYS A 79 6.36 10.18 15.31
C LYS A 79 5.75 11.37 14.53
N PHE A 80 4.42 11.42 14.52
CA PHE A 80 3.69 12.33 13.62
C PHE A 80 3.87 13.82 13.96
N LYS A 81 4.05 14.17 15.23
CA LYS A 81 4.29 15.57 15.64
C LYS A 81 5.63 16.07 15.12
N GLU A 82 6.66 15.26 15.27
CA GLU A 82 8.01 15.53 14.76
C GLU A 82 8.04 15.61 13.25
N ALA A 83 7.29 14.72 12.58
CA ALA A 83 7.15 14.76 11.12
C ALA A 83 6.55 16.08 10.63
N ILE A 84 5.46 16.54 11.24
CA ILE A 84 4.83 17.82 10.89
C ILE A 84 5.79 18.98 11.14
N ALA A 85 6.50 19.03 12.27
CA ALA A 85 7.46 20.08 12.56
C ALA A 85 8.60 20.17 11.53
N ASP A 86 9.04 19.03 11.05
CA ASP A 86 10.06 18.98 10.00
C ASP A 86 9.51 19.43 8.63
N PHE A 87 8.31 19.00 8.25
CA PHE A 87 7.68 19.50 7.03
C PHE A 87 7.40 21.00 7.09
N ASP A 88 6.98 21.53 8.24
CA ASP A 88 6.81 22.96 8.48
C ASP A 88 8.14 23.72 8.29
N SER A 89 9.26 23.14 8.77
CA SER A 89 10.59 23.69 8.59
C SER A 89 11.00 23.67 7.10
N ALA A 90 10.77 22.56 6.40
CA ALA A 90 11.03 22.45 4.97
C ALA A 90 10.24 23.49 4.16
N ILE A 91 8.96 23.68 4.46
CA ILE A 91 8.08 24.65 3.81
C ILE A 91 8.48 26.09 4.13
N ARG A 92 8.88 26.38 5.36
CA ARG A 92 9.36 27.71 5.76
C ARG A 92 10.65 28.07 5.02
N ILE A 93 11.58 27.13 4.84
CA ILE A 93 12.83 27.33 4.10
C ILE A 93 12.56 27.46 2.61
N ASN A 94 11.72 26.60 2.06
CA ASN A 94 11.32 26.62 0.66
C ASN A 94 9.79 26.52 0.50
N PRO A 95 9.07 27.65 0.40
CA PRO A 95 7.61 27.64 0.22
C PRO A 95 7.14 27.00 -1.10
N GLY A 96 8.03 26.81 -2.07
CA GLY A 96 7.76 26.11 -3.33
C GLY A 96 7.97 24.60 -3.26
N PHE A 97 8.27 24.03 -2.09
CA PHE A 97 8.60 22.62 -1.95
C PHE A 97 7.33 21.75 -1.87
N TYR A 98 6.68 21.54 -3.01
CA TYR A 98 5.41 20.83 -3.13
C TYR A 98 5.40 19.42 -2.50
N GLN A 99 6.53 18.71 -2.51
CA GLN A 99 6.63 17.38 -1.87
C GLN A 99 6.43 17.47 -0.36
N ALA A 100 6.93 18.51 0.31
CA ALA A 100 6.77 18.68 1.74
C ALA A 100 5.30 18.90 2.12
N TYR A 101 4.55 19.66 1.33
CA TYR A 101 3.10 19.79 1.51
C TYR A 101 2.40 18.44 1.37
N ALA A 102 2.67 17.67 0.31
CA ALA A 102 2.01 16.38 0.11
C ALA A 102 2.37 15.35 1.20
N ASN A 103 3.62 15.36 1.69
CA ASN A 103 4.06 14.50 2.77
C ASN A 103 3.41 14.93 4.10
N ARG A 104 3.27 16.23 4.37
CA ARG A 104 2.57 16.75 5.55
C ARG A 104 1.08 16.36 5.49
N ALA A 105 0.45 16.48 4.33
CA ALA A 105 -0.92 16.04 4.11
C ALA A 105 -1.12 14.56 4.46
N LEU A 106 -0.19 13.69 4.05
CA LEU A 106 -0.26 12.27 4.37
C LEU A 106 -0.24 12.03 5.88
N VAL A 107 0.63 12.74 6.63
CA VAL A 107 0.69 12.64 8.09
C VAL A 107 -0.57 13.22 8.76
N GLN A 108 -1.07 14.37 8.27
CA GLN A 108 -2.31 14.98 8.76
C GLN A 108 -3.51 14.03 8.60
N ARG A 109 -3.61 13.31 7.48
CA ARG A 109 -4.63 12.27 7.28
C ARG A 109 -4.54 11.14 8.32
N ARG A 110 -3.32 10.73 8.71
CA ARG A 110 -3.14 9.72 9.76
C ARG A 110 -3.60 10.22 11.13
N LEU A 111 -3.60 11.54 11.34
CA LEU A 111 -4.09 12.21 12.53
C LEU A 111 -5.56 12.63 12.43
N GLU A 112 -6.24 12.26 11.36
CA GLU A 112 -7.64 12.61 11.07
C GLU A 112 -7.87 14.13 10.92
N HIS A 113 -6.80 14.89 10.60
CA HIS A 113 -6.85 16.32 10.33
C HIS A 113 -7.17 16.56 8.83
N ASP A 114 -8.32 16.08 8.38
CA ASP A 114 -8.68 16.00 6.96
C ASP A 114 -8.65 17.34 6.24
N ASP A 115 -9.14 18.41 6.85
CA ASP A 115 -9.20 19.72 6.18
C ASP A 115 -7.81 20.31 5.95
N LEU A 116 -6.88 20.10 6.90
CA LEU A 116 -5.48 20.49 6.74
C LEU A 116 -4.80 19.66 5.65
N ALA A 117 -5.04 18.36 5.63
CA ALA A 117 -4.50 17.49 4.60
C ALA A 117 -4.99 17.87 3.21
N PHE A 118 -6.28 18.21 3.08
CA PHE A 118 -6.88 18.65 1.82
C PHE A 118 -6.27 19.97 1.34
N ALA A 119 -6.09 20.93 2.24
CA ALA A 119 -5.44 22.20 1.93
C ALA A 119 -3.98 21.98 1.44
N ASP A 120 -3.25 21.10 2.07
CA ASP A 120 -1.86 20.79 1.70
C ASP A 120 -1.76 20.09 0.34
N TYR A 121 -2.63 19.12 0.04
CA TYR A 121 -2.66 18.53 -1.31
C TYR A 121 -3.02 19.58 -2.38
N ASN A 122 -3.97 20.46 -2.12
CA ASN A 122 -4.29 21.55 -3.02
C ASN A 122 -3.10 22.50 -3.24
N GLN A 123 -2.37 22.81 -2.16
CA GLN A 123 -1.18 23.65 -2.25
C GLN A 123 -0.07 22.95 -3.05
N ALA A 124 0.17 21.66 -2.83
CA ALA A 124 1.14 20.89 -3.61
C ALA A 124 0.81 20.92 -5.12
N ILE A 125 -0.47 20.73 -5.47
CA ILE A 125 -0.95 20.79 -6.85
C ILE A 125 -0.82 22.19 -7.43
N SER A 126 -1.14 23.24 -6.65
CA SER A 126 -1.01 24.63 -7.13
C SER A 126 0.43 25.02 -7.44
N ILE A 127 1.38 24.49 -6.67
CA ILE A 127 2.82 24.73 -6.90
C ILE A 127 3.34 23.89 -8.08
N ASN A 128 2.95 22.62 -8.14
CA ASN A 128 3.33 21.72 -9.23
C ASN A 128 2.13 20.88 -9.70
N ALA A 129 1.47 21.34 -10.76
CA ALA A 129 0.34 20.67 -11.37
C ALA A 129 0.68 19.30 -12.00
N ASN A 130 1.96 18.96 -12.16
CA ASN A 130 2.41 17.67 -12.69
C ASN A 130 2.80 16.66 -11.59
N TYR A 131 2.47 16.94 -10.33
CA TYR A 131 2.83 16.05 -9.24
C TYR A 131 1.75 15.00 -8.97
N ALA A 132 1.82 13.86 -9.66
CA ALA A 132 0.84 12.77 -9.62
C ALA A 132 0.49 12.31 -8.19
N VAL A 133 1.47 12.25 -7.28
CA VAL A 133 1.28 11.80 -5.88
C VAL A 133 0.25 12.64 -5.13
N ALA A 134 0.21 13.97 -5.38
CA ALA A 134 -0.75 14.84 -4.71
C ALA A 134 -2.19 14.58 -5.20
N TYR A 135 -2.38 14.29 -6.49
CA TYR A 135 -3.68 13.88 -7.03
C TYR A 135 -4.13 12.54 -6.46
N VAL A 136 -3.24 11.53 -6.37
CA VAL A 136 -3.57 10.25 -5.72
C VAL A 136 -3.98 10.48 -4.26
N GLY A 137 -3.26 11.34 -3.52
CA GLY A 137 -3.57 11.68 -2.14
C GLY A 137 -4.94 12.36 -1.99
N ARG A 138 -5.21 13.39 -2.81
CA ARG A 138 -6.48 14.13 -2.78
C ARG A 138 -7.65 13.28 -3.30
N GLY A 139 -7.45 12.50 -4.35
CA GLY A 139 -8.43 11.56 -4.87
C GLY A 139 -8.87 10.54 -3.82
N ASN A 140 -7.93 10.04 -3.00
CA ASN A 140 -8.25 9.19 -1.87
C ASN A 140 -9.14 9.88 -0.82
N MET A 141 -8.91 11.15 -0.56
CA MET A 141 -9.79 11.92 0.35
C MET A 141 -11.19 12.10 -0.23
N TYR A 142 -11.29 12.41 -1.53
CA TYR A 142 -12.59 12.45 -2.22
C TYR A 142 -13.31 11.09 -2.16
N ARG A 143 -12.59 9.97 -2.39
CA ARG A 143 -13.15 8.62 -2.29
C ARG A 143 -13.70 8.33 -0.89
N GLN A 144 -12.98 8.67 0.17
CA GLN A 144 -13.43 8.50 1.56
C GLN A 144 -14.69 9.33 1.86
N ARG A 145 -14.79 10.52 1.28
CA ARG A 145 -15.99 11.38 1.36
C ARG A 145 -17.11 10.95 0.39
N LYS A 146 -16.93 9.84 -0.34
CA LYS A 146 -17.85 9.31 -1.36
C LYS A 146 -18.13 10.31 -2.51
N GLN A 147 -17.21 11.22 -2.75
CA GLN A 147 -17.24 12.17 -3.87
C GLN A 147 -16.56 11.51 -5.08
N PHE A 148 -17.19 10.47 -5.63
CA PHE A 148 -16.59 9.56 -6.59
C PHE A 148 -16.18 10.23 -7.88
N ASP A 149 -16.97 11.14 -8.44
CA ASP A 149 -16.61 11.88 -9.66
C ASP A 149 -15.29 12.66 -9.51
N LEU A 150 -15.12 13.35 -8.36
CA LEU A 150 -13.89 14.09 -8.07
C LEU A 150 -12.71 13.16 -7.84
N ALA A 151 -12.94 12.02 -7.18
CA ALA A 151 -11.91 11.01 -6.99
C ALA A 151 -11.45 10.42 -8.34
N LEU A 152 -12.38 10.06 -9.23
CA LEU A 152 -12.07 9.56 -10.57
C LEU A 152 -11.31 10.59 -11.40
N ALA A 153 -11.69 11.87 -11.35
CA ALA A 153 -10.98 12.94 -12.04
C ALA A 153 -9.51 13.02 -11.58
N ASP A 154 -9.26 13.00 -10.27
CA ASP A 154 -7.92 13.04 -9.71
C ASP A 154 -7.09 11.79 -10.07
N PHE A 155 -7.67 10.59 -9.95
CA PHE A 155 -6.96 9.36 -10.30
C PHE A 155 -6.69 9.26 -11.81
N ASN A 156 -7.61 9.69 -12.66
CA ASN A 156 -7.38 9.76 -14.10
C ASN A 156 -6.24 10.72 -14.43
N HIS A 157 -6.20 11.88 -13.78
CA HIS A 157 -5.12 12.84 -13.98
C HIS A 157 -3.78 12.30 -13.47
N ALA A 158 -3.76 11.65 -12.29
CA ALA A 158 -2.57 10.99 -11.77
C ALA A 158 -2.02 9.93 -12.73
N ILE A 159 -2.88 9.10 -13.33
CA ILE A 159 -2.50 8.08 -14.32
C ILE A 159 -1.94 8.73 -15.60
N GLN A 160 -2.49 9.85 -16.05
CA GLN A 160 -1.95 10.59 -17.19
C GLN A 160 -0.54 11.13 -16.92
N LEU A 161 -0.28 11.56 -15.69
CA LEU A 161 1.03 12.08 -15.27
C LEU A 161 2.05 10.97 -15.00
N ASP A 162 1.61 9.87 -14.41
CA ASP A 162 2.43 8.68 -14.12
C ASP A 162 1.62 7.39 -14.29
N ALA A 163 1.72 6.81 -15.47
CA ALA A 163 1.05 5.55 -15.80
C ALA A 163 1.66 4.32 -15.11
N ASN A 164 2.74 4.48 -14.34
CA ASN A 164 3.42 3.40 -13.64
C ASN A 164 3.17 3.42 -12.12
N ASP A 165 2.37 4.36 -11.60
CA ASP A 165 1.97 4.34 -10.19
C ASP A 165 0.81 3.35 -9.96
N PRO A 166 1.06 2.18 -9.33
CA PRO A 166 0.02 1.17 -9.08
C PRO A 166 -1.09 1.69 -8.15
N ARG A 167 -0.80 2.69 -7.31
CA ARG A 167 -1.74 3.25 -6.33
C ARG A 167 -2.90 3.98 -7.02
N ALA A 168 -2.61 4.66 -8.14
CA ALA A 168 -3.64 5.38 -8.88
C ALA A 168 -4.69 4.40 -9.45
N TYR A 169 -4.25 3.31 -10.08
CA TYR A 169 -5.13 2.26 -10.57
C TYR A 169 -5.88 1.56 -9.44
N HIS A 170 -5.17 1.12 -8.40
CA HIS A 170 -5.82 0.46 -7.26
C HIS A 170 -6.93 1.33 -6.67
N ASN A 171 -6.67 2.60 -6.41
CA ASN A 171 -7.65 3.50 -5.80
C ASN A 171 -8.80 3.86 -6.75
N ARG A 172 -8.56 3.97 -8.07
CA ARG A 172 -9.62 4.13 -9.07
C ARG A 172 -10.49 2.88 -9.15
N GLY A 173 -9.88 1.70 -9.14
CA GLY A 173 -10.58 0.42 -9.06
C GLY A 173 -11.48 0.32 -7.82
N LEU A 174 -11.04 0.81 -6.66
CA LEU A 174 -11.88 0.87 -5.46
C LEU A 174 -13.08 1.81 -5.63
N VAL A 175 -12.96 2.90 -6.40
CA VAL A 175 -14.13 3.75 -6.73
C VAL A 175 -15.08 3.00 -7.65
N TYR A 176 -14.60 2.40 -8.74
CA TYR A 176 -15.44 1.60 -9.64
C TYR A 176 -16.15 0.45 -8.90
N GLN A 177 -15.44 -0.22 -7.98
CA GLN A 177 -16.04 -1.27 -7.15
C GLN A 177 -17.16 -0.73 -6.25
N ALA A 178 -16.97 0.45 -5.64
CA ALA A 178 -17.98 1.09 -4.79
C ALA A 178 -19.22 1.54 -5.58
N GLU A 179 -19.07 1.83 -6.86
CA GLU A 179 -20.16 2.17 -7.79
C GLU A 179 -20.78 0.92 -8.47
N GLY A 180 -20.31 -0.30 -8.12
CA GLY A 180 -20.78 -1.54 -8.73
C GLY A 180 -20.25 -1.79 -10.16
N GLN A 181 -19.30 -0.98 -10.62
CA GLN A 181 -18.67 -1.10 -11.93
C GLN A 181 -17.54 -2.15 -11.88
N HIS A 182 -17.90 -3.40 -11.55
CA HIS A 182 -16.93 -4.46 -11.30
C HIS A 182 -16.00 -4.78 -12.49
N PRO A 183 -16.43 -4.74 -13.77
CA PRO A 183 -15.52 -4.97 -14.88
C PRO A 183 -14.38 -3.95 -14.92
N GLN A 184 -14.68 -2.65 -14.78
CA GLN A 184 -13.66 -1.59 -14.74
C GLN A 184 -12.74 -1.72 -13.51
N ALA A 185 -13.30 -2.10 -12.36
CA ALA A 185 -12.52 -2.37 -11.16
C ALA A 185 -11.53 -3.52 -11.37
N ILE A 186 -11.96 -4.62 -12.00
CA ILE A 186 -11.11 -5.79 -12.32
C ILE A 186 -9.94 -5.38 -13.22
N ASP A 187 -10.20 -4.59 -14.26
CA ASP A 187 -9.16 -4.10 -15.17
C ASP A 187 -8.13 -3.24 -14.43
N ASP A 188 -8.59 -2.31 -13.59
CA ASP A 188 -7.73 -1.43 -12.82
C ASP A 188 -6.91 -2.18 -11.76
N PHE A 189 -7.51 -3.10 -11.02
CA PHE A 189 -6.77 -3.95 -10.09
C PHE A 189 -5.77 -4.85 -10.84
N GLY A 190 -6.15 -5.35 -12.02
CA GLY A 190 -5.24 -6.10 -12.89
C GLY A 190 -4.00 -5.28 -13.28
N LYS A 191 -4.20 -4.00 -13.59
CA LYS A 191 -3.09 -3.09 -13.88
C LYS A 191 -2.23 -2.80 -12.65
N ALA A 192 -2.85 -2.60 -11.48
CA ALA A 192 -2.13 -2.43 -10.21
C ALA A 192 -1.29 -3.66 -9.85
N ILE A 193 -1.82 -4.88 -10.05
CA ILE A 193 -1.09 -6.15 -9.86
C ILE A 193 0.11 -6.25 -10.82
N GLN A 194 -0.08 -5.90 -12.08
CA GLN A 194 1.01 -5.93 -13.05
C GLN A 194 2.16 -5.01 -12.64
N LEU A 195 1.85 -3.83 -12.10
CA LEU A 195 2.83 -2.83 -11.68
C LEU A 195 3.46 -3.15 -10.32
N ALA A 196 2.70 -3.76 -9.41
CA ALA A 196 3.15 -4.13 -8.06
C ALA A 196 2.73 -5.57 -7.71
N PRO A 197 3.37 -6.59 -8.29
CA PRO A 197 2.94 -7.99 -8.12
C PRO A 197 3.15 -8.55 -6.71
N GLY A 198 3.90 -7.83 -5.86
CA GLY A 198 4.12 -8.19 -4.46
C GLY A 198 3.05 -7.68 -3.49
N ALA A 199 2.20 -6.74 -3.90
CA ALA A 199 1.17 -6.15 -3.05
C ALA A 199 -0.05 -7.07 -2.92
N PRO A 200 -0.52 -7.41 -1.71
CA PRO A 200 -1.69 -8.27 -1.51
C PRO A 200 -3.02 -7.57 -1.79
N GLU A 201 -3.12 -6.25 -1.57
CA GLU A 201 -4.36 -5.50 -1.58
C GLU A 201 -5.08 -5.52 -2.94
N PRO A 202 -4.40 -5.35 -4.10
CA PRO A 202 -5.09 -5.40 -5.38
C PRO A 202 -5.66 -6.78 -5.71
N PHE A 203 -5.00 -7.86 -5.29
CA PHE A 203 -5.53 -9.21 -5.44
C PHE A 203 -6.80 -9.38 -4.60
N ASN A 204 -6.76 -9.02 -3.32
CA ASN A 204 -7.94 -9.10 -2.46
C ASN A 204 -9.12 -8.26 -3.00
N ALA A 205 -8.85 -7.04 -3.48
CA ALA A 205 -9.86 -6.17 -4.05
C ALA A 205 -10.44 -6.71 -5.36
N ARG A 206 -9.61 -7.29 -6.26
CA ARG A 206 -10.08 -7.89 -7.49
C ARG A 206 -10.90 -9.15 -7.23
N GLY A 207 -10.46 -9.97 -6.29
CA GLY A 207 -11.21 -11.14 -5.82
C GLY A 207 -12.62 -10.78 -5.32
N LEU A 208 -12.77 -9.67 -4.60
CA LEU A 208 -14.09 -9.18 -4.18
C LEU A 208 -14.96 -8.77 -5.39
N SER A 209 -14.38 -8.18 -6.42
CA SER A 209 -15.11 -7.86 -7.66
C SER A 209 -15.51 -9.11 -8.42
N TYR A 210 -14.67 -10.16 -8.46
CA TYR A 210 -15.03 -11.46 -9.01
C TYR A 210 -16.14 -12.16 -8.20
N LEU A 211 -16.11 -12.08 -6.86
CA LEU A 211 -17.23 -12.58 -6.05
C LEU A 211 -18.54 -11.89 -6.40
N ALA A 212 -18.54 -10.58 -6.58
CA ALA A 212 -19.72 -9.81 -6.92
C ALA A 212 -20.27 -10.16 -8.32
N THR A 213 -19.41 -10.55 -9.24
CA THR A 213 -19.81 -11.02 -10.59
C THR A 213 -20.02 -12.53 -10.67
N ASN A 214 -20.00 -13.24 -9.52
CA ASN A 214 -20.17 -14.69 -9.39
C ASN A 214 -19.07 -15.54 -10.05
N ASP A 215 -17.93 -14.97 -10.37
CA ASP A 215 -16.74 -15.74 -10.79
C ASP A 215 -15.96 -16.20 -9.56
N TYR A 216 -16.54 -17.21 -8.89
CA TYR A 216 -16.02 -17.70 -7.61
C TYR A 216 -14.64 -18.36 -7.72
N LYS A 217 -14.30 -18.90 -8.92
CA LYS A 217 -13.00 -19.52 -9.15
C LYS A 217 -11.91 -18.46 -9.26
N ALA A 218 -12.13 -17.43 -10.08
CA ALA A 218 -11.19 -16.31 -10.19
C ALA A 218 -11.04 -15.56 -8.86
N ALA A 219 -12.16 -15.40 -8.10
CA ALA A 219 -12.10 -14.82 -6.77
C ALA A 219 -11.20 -15.64 -5.83
N LEU A 220 -11.36 -16.97 -5.81
CA LEU A 220 -10.54 -17.86 -5.00
C LEU A 220 -9.06 -17.79 -5.37
N ASP A 221 -8.73 -17.79 -6.66
CA ASP A 221 -7.35 -17.68 -7.13
C ASP A 221 -6.71 -16.37 -6.63
N ASP A 222 -7.44 -15.27 -6.69
CA ASP A 222 -6.97 -13.97 -6.20
C ASP A 222 -6.82 -13.94 -4.67
N PHE A 223 -7.75 -14.49 -3.92
CA PHE A 223 -7.61 -14.55 -2.46
C PHE A 223 -6.45 -15.44 -2.03
N ASN A 224 -6.22 -16.57 -2.71
CA ASN A 224 -5.03 -17.40 -2.49
C ASN A 224 -3.73 -16.60 -2.72
N GLU A 225 -3.69 -15.78 -3.77
CA GLU A 225 -2.52 -14.91 -4.01
C GLU A 225 -2.39 -13.80 -2.96
N ALA A 226 -3.50 -13.27 -2.44
CA ALA A 226 -3.49 -12.29 -1.36
C ALA A 226 -2.97 -12.89 -0.05
N VAL A 227 -3.50 -14.04 0.41
CA VAL A 227 -3.05 -14.70 1.64
C VAL A 227 -1.62 -15.23 1.56
N LYS A 228 -1.16 -15.60 0.36
CA LYS A 228 0.24 -16.01 0.15
C LYS A 228 1.22 -14.86 0.37
N ARG A 229 0.82 -13.61 0.03
CA ARG A 229 1.62 -12.40 0.19
C ARG A 229 1.53 -11.83 1.60
N ASP A 230 0.35 -11.88 2.19
CA ASP A 230 0.09 -11.46 3.55
C ASP A 230 -0.68 -12.55 4.30
N LYS A 231 0.05 -13.37 5.06
CA LYS A 231 -0.52 -14.48 5.84
C LYS A 231 -1.27 -14.01 7.08
N GLU A 232 -1.02 -12.78 7.52
CA GLU A 232 -1.64 -12.18 8.70
C GLU A 232 -2.94 -11.42 8.36
N SER A 233 -3.31 -11.31 7.08
CA SER A 233 -4.54 -10.67 6.67
C SER A 233 -5.76 -11.55 6.95
N PHE A 234 -6.41 -11.29 8.08
CA PHE A 234 -7.66 -11.98 8.45
C PHE A 234 -8.79 -11.69 7.46
N GLU A 235 -8.79 -10.51 6.81
CA GLU A 235 -9.75 -10.17 5.76
C GLU A 235 -9.56 -11.06 4.53
N ALA A 236 -8.34 -11.26 4.07
CA ALA A 236 -8.06 -12.09 2.89
C ALA A 236 -8.44 -13.56 3.15
N TRP A 237 -8.13 -14.09 4.34
CA TRP A 237 -8.56 -15.43 4.76
C TRP A 237 -10.08 -15.55 4.86
N THR A 238 -10.77 -14.51 5.34
CA THR A 238 -12.23 -14.48 5.38
C THR A 238 -12.82 -14.52 3.98
N ASN A 239 -12.26 -13.75 3.05
CA ASN A 239 -12.70 -13.69 1.66
C ASN A 239 -12.43 -15.01 0.91
N GLU A 240 -11.30 -15.69 1.19
CA GLU A 240 -11.04 -17.05 0.72
C GLU A 240 -12.13 -18.03 1.20
N GLY A 241 -12.48 -17.94 2.49
CA GLY A 241 -13.57 -18.72 3.07
C GLY A 241 -14.91 -18.48 2.37
N LEU A 242 -15.23 -17.23 2.05
CA LEU A 242 -16.42 -16.87 1.28
C LEU A 242 -16.41 -17.49 -0.13
N ALA A 243 -15.27 -17.47 -0.82
CA ALA A 243 -15.15 -18.08 -2.14
C ALA A 243 -15.36 -19.60 -2.07
N TRP A 244 -14.77 -20.28 -1.10
CA TRP A 244 -15.00 -21.71 -0.87
C TRP A 244 -16.46 -22.02 -0.52
N GLU A 245 -17.11 -21.20 0.31
CA GLU A 245 -18.54 -21.34 0.64
C GLU A 245 -19.41 -21.25 -0.63
N LYS A 246 -19.12 -20.28 -1.52
CA LYS A 246 -19.83 -20.14 -2.81
C LYS A 246 -19.57 -21.28 -3.79
N LEU A 247 -18.39 -21.89 -3.73
CA LEU A 247 -18.05 -23.09 -4.51
C LEU A 247 -18.62 -24.39 -3.91
N GLY A 248 -19.21 -24.33 -2.71
CA GLY A 248 -19.85 -25.46 -2.03
C GLY A 248 -18.90 -26.34 -1.19
N ASP A 249 -17.61 -25.97 -1.07
CA ASP A 249 -16.63 -26.69 -0.24
C ASP A 249 -16.66 -26.16 1.19
N ARG A 250 -17.63 -26.64 1.97
CA ARG A 250 -17.83 -26.21 3.37
C ARG A 250 -16.63 -26.52 4.27
N THR A 251 -15.89 -27.60 3.96
CA THR A 251 -14.73 -28.00 4.78
C THR A 251 -13.61 -26.99 4.64
N LYS A 252 -13.29 -26.59 3.41
CA LYS A 252 -12.26 -25.57 3.16
C LYS A 252 -12.74 -24.18 3.60
N ALA A 253 -14.02 -23.86 3.40
CA ALA A 253 -14.59 -22.61 3.89
C ALA A 253 -14.42 -22.51 5.42
N PHE A 254 -14.80 -23.56 6.18
CA PHE A 254 -14.60 -23.59 7.63
C PHE A 254 -13.13 -23.39 8.02
N ALA A 255 -12.20 -24.06 7.35
CA ALA A 255 -10.78 -23.95 7.66
C ALA A 255 -10.23 -22.52 7.45
N ALA A 256 -10.60 -21.87 6.34
CA ALA A 256 -10.21 -20.49 6.05
C ALA A 256 -10.80 -19.50 7.06
N PHE A 257 -12.11 -19.62 7.38
CA PHE A 257 -12.75 -18.78 8.40
C PHE A 257 -12.15 -19.01 9.79
N ALA A 258 -11.84 -20.24 10.16
CA ALA A 258 -11.21 -20.56 11.44
C ALA A 258 -9.80 -19.95 11.53
N HIS A 259 -9.04 -19.96 10.43
CA HIS A 259 -7.76 -19.30 10.38
C HIS A 259 -7.89 -17.78 10.58
N ALA A 260 -8.82 -17.14 9.87
CA ALA A 260 -9.11 -15.72 10.02
C ALA A 260 -9.55 -15.36 11.46
N ALA A 261 -10.41 -16.17 12.07
CA ALA A 261 -10.86 -15.96 13.45
C ALA A 261 -9.73 -16.14 14.48
N ASN A 262 -8.76 -17.02 14.22
CA ASN A 262 -7.55 -17.13 15.05
C ASN A 262 -6.64 -15.89 14.95
N LEU A 263 -6.52 -15.31 13.75
CA LEU A 263 -5.75 -14.07 13.56
C LEU A 263 -6.43 -12.88 14.22
N ASN A 264 -7.76 -12.77 14.10
CA ASN A 264 -8.54 -11.72 14.74
C ASN A 264 -9.84 -12.27 15.34
N PRO A 265 -9.83 -12.67 16.62
CA PRO A 265 -11.02 -13.24 17.27
C PRO A 265 -12.22 -12.29 17.38
N SER A 266 -11.99 -10.97 17.28
CA SER A 266 -13.05 -9.96 17.33
C SER A 266 -13.70 -9.68 15.98
N TYR A 267 -13.18 -10.27 14.89
CA TYR A 267 -13.70 -10.05 13.55
C TYR A 267 -14.92 -10.94 13.28
N GLY A 268 -16.12 -10.39 13.49
CA GLY A 268 -17.39 -11.09 13.36
C GLY A 268 -17.58 -11.89 12.06
N PRO A 269 -17.29 -11.33 10.86
CA PRO A 269 -17.48 -12.05 9.61
C PRO A 269 -16.75 -13.40 9.52
N ALA A 270 -15.55 -13.53 10.11
CA ALA A 270 -14.82 -14.79 10.17
C ALA A 270 -15.52 -15.80 11.10
N SER A 271 -15.90 -15.36 12.30
CA SER A 271 -16.62 -16.18 13.26
C SER A 271 -17.96 -16.67 12.72
N ASP A 272 -18.74 -15.79 12.10
CA ASP A 272 -20.02 -16.12 11.48
C ASP A 272 -19.85 -17.11 10.33
N GLY A 273 -18.84 -16.92 9.50
CA GLY A 273 -18.47 -17.83 8.41
C GLY A 273 -18.12 -19.23 8.91
N MET A 274 -17.32 -19.30 9.97
CA MET A 274 -16.96 -20.55 10.62
C MET A 274 -18.22 -21.28 11.14
N HIS A 275 -19.11 -20.58 11.84
CA HIS A 275 -20.36 -21.17 12.35
C HIS A 275 -21.29 -21.68 11.24
N ARG A 276 -21.46 -20.94 10.15
CA ARG A 276 -22.29 -21.40 9.01
C ARG A 276 -21.73 -22.66 8.34
N ASN A 277 -20.42 -22.86 8.38
CA ASN A 277 -19.74 -23.97 7.72
C ASN A 277 -19.35 -25.09 8.69
N ALA A 278 -19.56 -24.94 10.00
CA ALA A 278 -19.42 -26.02 10.96
C ALA A 278 -20.35 -27.19 10.56
N GLY A 279 -19.77 -28.37 10.48
CA GLY A 279 -20.60 -29.60 10.31
C GLY A 279 -21.58 -29.74 11.47
N PRO A 280 -22.58 -30.61 11.34
CA PRO A 280 -23.43 -30.95 12.49
C PRO A 280 -22.54 -31.38 13.65
N ALA A 281 -22.81 -30.83 14.84
CA ALA A 281 -22.09 -31.24 16.04
C ALA A 281 -22.10 -32.77 16.11
N PRO A 282 -20.95 -33.41 16.43
CA PRO A 282 -20.93 -34.86 16.59
C PRO A 282 -22.06 -35.19 17.57
N SER A 283 -23.03 -35.99 17.11
CA SER A 283 -24.08 -36.46 17.98
C SER A 283 -23.38 -37.12 19.16
N THR A 284 -23.54 -36.56 20.35
CA THR A 284 -23.12 -37.21 21.58
C THR A 284 -23.98 -38.46 21.64
N GLY A 285 -23.48 -39.52 21.03
CA GLY A 285 -24.05 -40.85 21.15
C GLY A 285 -24.06 -41.16 22.62
N GLY A 286 -25.25 -41.14 23.23
CA GLY A 286 -25.49 -41.61 24.55
C GLY A 286 -25.16 -43.10 24.59
N GLY A 287 -23.87 -43.41 24.65
CA GLY A 287 -23.40 -44.72 25.08
C GLY A 287 -23.72 -44.86 26.54
N GLY A 288 -24.96 -45.29 26.86
CA GLY A 288 -25.30 -45.74 28.19
C GLY A 288 -24.35 -46.87 28.57
N PHE A 289 -23.44 -46.59 29.46
CA PHE A 289 -22.63 -47.60 30.13
C PHE A 289 -23.60 -48.44 30.95
N LYS A 290 -24.05 -49.61 30.44
CA LYS A 290 -24.70 -50.63 31.23
C LYS A 290 -23.67 -51.19 32.20
N ILE A 291 -23.78 -50.76 33.46
CA ILE A 291 -23.11 -51.40 34.58
C ILE A 291 -23.77 -52.76 34.73
N PHE A 292 -23.10 -53.83 34.30
CA PHE A 292 -23.45 -55.19 34.69
C PHE A 292 -23.14 -55.35 36.18
N GLY A 293 -24.18 -55.29 37.02
CA GLY A 293 -24.15 -55.80 38.39
C GLY A 293 -24.19 -57.32 38.32
N GLY A 294 -23.08 -57.96 38.72
CA GLY A 294 -23.04 -59.39 39.00
C GLY A 294 -23.61 -59.67 40.37
N GLY A 295 -24.54 -60.61 40.41
CA GLY A 295 -25.00 -61.30 41.59
C GLY A 295 -24.04 -62.48 41.99
#